data_d6f2247cc81ec7f3c3652d4fd7cda48e
#
_entry.id   d6f2247cc81ec7f3c3652d4fd7cda48e
#
_cell.length_a   1.000
_cell.length_b   1.000
_cell.length_c   1.000
_cell.angle_alpha   90.00
_cell.angle_beta   90.00
_cell.angle_gamma   90.00
#
_symmetry.space_group_name_H-M   'P 1'
#
loop_
_entity.id
_entity.type
_entity.pdbx_description
1 polymer ?
#
loop_
_entity_poly.entity_id
_entity_poly.type
_entity_poly.pdbx_seq_one_letter_code
_entity_poly.pdbx_strand_id
1 'polypeptide(L)'
;MDEGDFAIVFPNVIHHYQVFGKKENKVIYLYLDPTLFPSYYKELQIYSPKNPVVKKEQVHPDVVNAIKYLAGITEGNPMLIQAYVQMILAHVFAEMPMVDKSTVGSDDLIYNAVEYVAKNFREKISLEKMAYDLCVSRYVLSRMFAKTFHCNFSKYVNGVRLNYAVTALENTMDSITNICLDCGFESQRTFNRVFKDRYKITPREYRKRRGLINKSVVVNDRGGKR
;
A
#
# COMPACT_ATOMS: atom_id res chain seq x y z
N MET A 1 -13.50 9.06 0.38
CA MET A 1 -12.91 9.90 1.45
C MET A 1 -12.91 11.32 0.98
N ASP A 2 -13.28 12.23 1.87
CA ASP A 2 -13.32 13.67 1.63
C ASP A 2 -12.20 14.36 2.41
N GLU A 3 -12.07 15.68 2.27
CA GLU A 3 -11.04 16.44 2.98
C GLU A 3 -11.25 16.37 4.50
N GLY A 4 -10.22 15.92 5.21
CA GLY A 4 -10.23 15.72 6.66
C GLY A 4 -10.65 14.32 7.13
N ASP A 5 -11.09 13.45 6.22
CA ASP A 5 -11.29 12.04 6.56
C ASP A 5 -9.95 11.37 6.92
N PHE A 6 -10.00 10.47 7.88
CA PHE A 6 -8.88 9.64 8.30
C PHE A 6 -9.09 8.19 7.88
N ALA A 7 -8.03 7.51 7.48
CA ALA A 7 -8.08 6.07 7.27
C ALA A 7 -6.86 5.39 7.84
N ILE A 8 -7.05 4.22 8.41
CA ILE A 8 -5.97 3.37 8.90
C ILE A 8 -6.09 1.97 8.30
N VAL A 9 -4.95 1.44 7.85
CA VAL A 9 -4.86 0.09 7.31
C VAL A 9 -3.82 -0.67 8.10
N PHE A 10 -4.22 -1.79 8.66
CA PHE A 10 -3.35 -2.65 9.44
C PHE A 10 -2.48 -3.55 8.54
N PRO A 11 -1.36 -4.10 9.06
CA PRO A 11 -0.49 -5.01 8.31
C PRO A 11 -1.26 -6.16 7.66
N ASN A 12 -0.82 -6.60 6.50
CA ASN A 12 -1.40 -7.72 5.74
C ASN A 12 -2.86 -7.53 5.29
N VAL A 13 -3.43 -6.32 5.43
CA VAL A 13 -4.74 -6.00 4.86
C VAL A 13 -4.55 -5.45 3.46
N ILE A 14 -5.18 -6.13 2.49
CA ILE A 14 -5.16 -5.71 1.09
C ILE A 14 -6.04 -4.47 0.94
N HIS A 15 -5.47 -3.41 0.40
CA HIS A 15 -6.18 -2.14 0.22
C HIS A 15 -5.83 -1.48 -1.11
N HIS A 16 -6.77 -0.71 -1.61
CA HIS A 16 -6.61 0.04 -2.85
C HIS A 16 -7.10 1.48 -2.69
N TYR A 17 -6.29 2.42 -3.13
CA TYR A 17 -6.66 3.83 -3.16
C TYR A 17 -6.95 4.26 -4.59
N GLN A 18 -8.11 4.85 -4.79
CA GLN A 18 -8.51 5.38 -6.07
C GLN A 18 -9.03 6.80 -5.91
N VAL A 19 -8.51 7.70 -6.73
CA VAL A 19 -8.98 9.08 -6.81
C VAL A 19 -10.00 9.19 -7.94
N PHE A 20 -11.18 9.68 -7.59
CA PHE A 20 -12.25 9.99 -8.56
C PHE A 20 -12.30 11.50 -8.77
N GLY A 21 -12.27 11.92 -10.04
CA GLY A 21 -12.40 13.32 -10.41
C GLY A 21 -11.14 13.95 -10.98
N LYS A 22 -11.27 15.22 -11.40
CA LYS A 22 -10.21 16.00 -12.05
C LYS A 22 -9.53 17.02 -11.10
N LYS A 23 -10.00 17.12 -9.85
CA LYS A 23 -9.43 18.06 -8.87
C LYS A 23 -8.13 17.50 -8.30
N GLU A 24 -7.19 18.38 -8.01
CA GLU A 24 -6.00 18.00 -7.23
C GLU A 24 -6.43 17.51 -5.85
N ASN A 25 -5.95 16.33 -5.47
CA ASN A 25 -6.18 15.75 -4.16
C ASN A 25 -4.85 15.67 -3.43
N LYS A 26 -4.82 16.18 -2.20
CA LYS A 26 -3.68 16.01 -1.29
C LYS A 26 -3.99 14.92 -0.30
N VAL A 27 -3.12 13.93 -0.21
CA VAL A 27 -3.23 12.83 0.75
C VAL A 27 -1.90 12.72 1.48
N ILE A 28 -1.95 12.66 2.80
CA ILE A 28 -0.79 12.38 3.65
C ILE A 28 -0.79 10.87 3.89
N TYR A 29 0.30 10.19 3.52
CA TYR A 29 0.52 8.78 3.80
C TYR A 29 1.59 8.63 4.88
N LEU A 30 1.24 7.99 5.99
CA LEU A 30 2.17 7.58 7.03
C LEU A 30 2.37 6.06 6.93
N TYR A 31 3.58 5.63 6.63
CA TYR A 31 3.95 4.22 6.61
C TYR A 31 4.80 3.91 7.85
N LEU A 32 4.32 2.99 8.65
CA LEU A 32 4.90 2.65 9.93
C LEU A 32 5.22 1.17 9.99
N ASP A 33 6.39 0.81 10.50
CA ASP A 33 6.73 -0.57 10.77
C ASP A 33 6.03 -1.02 12.06
N PRO A 34 5.15 -2.06 12.03
CA PRO A 34 4.42 -2.52 13.20
C PRO A 34 5.33 -3.05 14.31
N THR A 35 6.57 -3.44 14.01
CA THR A 35 7.55 -3.89 15.02
C THR A 35 7.97 -2.78 15.98
N LEU A 36 7.77 -1.52 15.61
CA LEU A 36 8.03 -0.37 16.47
C LEU A 36 7.00 -0.22 17.60
N PHE A 37 5.91 -0.99 17.56
CA PHE A 37 4.81 -0.90 18.53
C PHE A 37 4.52 -2.27 19.18
N PRO A 38 5.43 -2.77 20.04
CA PRO A 38 5.32 -4.13 20.61
C PRO A 38 4.02 -4.35 21.37
N SER A 39 3.49 -3.32 22.04
CA SER A 39 2.24 -3.38 22.79
C SER A 39 1.00 -3.67 21.94
N TYR A 40 1.04 -3.37 20.66
CA TYR A 40 -0.05 -3.58 19.70
C TYR A 40 0.30 -4.59 18.61
N TYR A 41 1.52 -5.13 18.61
CA TYR A 41 2.01 -5.97 17.52
C TYR A 41 1.11 -7.16 17.24
N LYS A 42 0.69 -7.87 18.30
CA LYS A 42 -0.18 -9.05 18.19
C LYS A 42 -1.55 -8.67 17.64
N GLU A 43 -2.16 -7.64 18.19
CA GLU A 43 -3.45 -7.13 17.76
C GLU A 43 -3.43 -6.66 16.30
N LEU A 44 -2.36 -5.95 15.91
CA LEU A 44 -2.15 -5.51 14.54
C LEU A 44 -1.99 -6.68 13.54
N GLN A 45 -1.56 -7.86 13.99
CA GLN A 45 -1.48 -9.05 13.12
C GLN A 45 -2.83 -9.75 12.98
N ILE A 46 -3.64 -9.79 14.02
CA ILE A 46 -4.88 -10.58 14.10
C ILE A 46 -6.09 -9.78 13.62
N TYR A 47 -6.21 -8.53 14.04
CA TYR A 47 -7.40 -7.71 13.82
C TYR A 47 -7.22 -6.66 12.74
N SER A 48 -8.33 -6.18 12.21
CA SER A 48 -8.41 -4.96 11.39
C SER A 48 -9.71 -4.22 11.69
N PRO A 49 -9.75 -2.89 11.50
CA PRO A 49 -11.00 -2.15 11.56
C PRO A 49 -12.01 -2.70 10.55
N LYS A 50 -13.26 -2.90 10.98
CA LYS A 50 -14.37 -3.32 10.10
C LYS A 50 -14.59 -2.30 8.98
N ASN A 51 -14.47 -1.02 9.28
CA ASN A 51 -14.40 0.08 8.32
C ASN A 51 -13.11 0.85 8.59
N PRO A 52 -12.14 0.87 7.67
CA PRO A 52 -10.88 1.56 7.88
C PRO A 52 -11.00 3.11 7.79
N VAL A 53 -12.14 3.63 7.34
CA VAL A 53 -12.36 5.07 7.11
C VAL A 53 -13.18 5.66 8.24
N VAL A 54 -12.65 6.72 8.86
CA VAL A 54 -13.34 7.55 9.86
C VAL A 54 -13.63 8.90 9.22
N LYS A 55 -14.87 9.34 9.29
CA LYS A 55 -15.27 10.64 8.77
C LYS A 55 -14.72 11.77 9.64
N LYS A 56 -14.39 12.89 9.03
CA LYS A 56 -13.79 14.08 9.64
C LYS A 56 -14.44 14.45 10.99
N GLU A 57 -15.75 14.41 11.04
CA GLU A 57 -16.55 14.80 12.22
C GLU A 57 -16.40 13.80 13.38
N GLN A 58 -15.94 12.60 13.10
CA GLN A 58 -15.75 11.50 14.06
C GLN A 58 -14.28 11.29 14.43
N VAL A 59 -13.34 11.96 13.76
CA VAL A 59 -11.92 11.83 14.07
C VAL A 59 -11.61 12.55 15.37
N HIS A 60 -11.08 11.82 16.35
CA HIS A 60 -10.71 12.43 17.63
C HIS A 60 -9.66 13.54 17.45
N PRO A 61 -9.79 14.68 18.14
CA PRO A 61 -8.84 15.80 18.02
C PRO A 61 -7.37 15.41 18.23
N ASP A 62 -7.09 14.48 19.13
CA ASP A 62 -5.74 13.99 19.40
C ASP A 62 -5.16 13.26 18.19
N VAL A 63 -5.98 12.49 17.46
CA VAL A 63 -5.58 11.81 16.20
C VAL A 63 -5.23 12.86 15.16
N VAL A 64 -6.05 13.90 15.00
CA VAL A 64 -5.78 15.01 14.07
C VAL A 64 -4.47 15.72 14.40
N ASN A 65 -4.25 16.01 15.67
CA ASN A 65 -3.02 16.67 16.14
C ASN A 65 -1.79 15.79 15.95
N ALA A 66 -1.90 14.49 16.25
CA ALA A 66 -0.84 13.52 16.04
C ALA A 66 -0.44 13.42 14.56
N ILE A 67 -1.42 13.33 13.65
CA ILE A 67 -1.15 13.27 12.20
C ILE A 67 -0.48 14.55 11.72
N LYS A 68 -0.94 15.72 12.15
CA LYS A 68 -0.32 17.01 11.79
C LYS A 68 1.13 17.08 12.26
N TYR A 69 1.41 16.65 13.48
CA TYR A 69 2.76 16.60 14.02
C TYR A 69 3.63 15.64 13.19
N LEU A 70 3.18 14.41 12.98
CA LEU A 70 3.91 13.39 12.22
C LEU A 70 4.16 13.81 10.77
N ALA A 71 3.20 14.49 10.13
CA ALA A 71 3.33 14.99 8.78
C ALA A 71 4.34 16.16 8.64
N GLY A 72 4.56 16.91 9.70
CA GLY A 72 5.50 18.04 9.72
C GLY A 72 6.94 17.67 10.11
N ILE A 73 7.20 16.42 10.52
CA ILE A 73 8.53 15.99 10.96
C ILE A 73 9.46 15.81 9.75
N THR A 74 10.56 16.54 9.74
CA THR A 74 11.68 16.32 8.82
C THR A 74 12.82 15.54 9.47
N GLU A 75 13.10 15.82 10.75
CA GLU A 75 14.03 15.08 11.62
C GLU A 75 13.36 14.96 12.99
N GLY A 76 12.92 13.77 13.37
CA GLY A 76 12.11 13.56 14.57
C GLY A 76 12.80 12.73 15.64
N ASN A 77 12.50 13.03 16.90
CA ASN A 77 12.84 12.17 18.02
C ASN A 77 12.02 10.85 17.90
N PRO A 78 12.67 9.67 17.78
CA PRO A 78 11.97 8.39 17.64
C PRO A 78 10.96 8.11 18.76
N MET A 79 11.25 8.54 19.99
CA MET A 79 10.35 8.37 21.14
C MET A 79 9.06 9.19 20.99
N LEU A 80 9.16 10.42 20.47
CA LEU A 80 7.98 11.24 20.18
C LEU A 80 7.15 10.66 19.05
N ILE A 81 7.80 10.22 17.96
CA ILE A 81 7.12 9.54 16.86
C ILE A 81 6.34 8.33 17.38
N GLN A 82 6.99 7.50 18.20
CA GLN A 82 6.36 6.32 18.81
C GLN A 82 5.18 6.71 19.68
N ALA A 83 5.31 7.75 20.53
CA ALA A 83 4.24 8.22 21.41
C ALA A 83 3.01 8.71 20.63
N TYR A 84 3.20 9.50 19.56
CA TYR A 84 2.09 9.96 18.72
C TYR A 84 1.40 8.82 17.98
N VAL A 85 2.14 7.84 17.47
CA VAL A 85 1.54 6.67 16.82
C VAL A 85 0.81 5.79 17.82
N GLN A 86 1.35 5.58 19.03
CA GLN A 86 0.65 4.85 20.09
C GLN A 86 -0.67 5.53 20.48
N MET A 87 -0.71 6.86 20.52
CA MET A 87 -1.94 7.62 20.76
C MET A 87 -2.97 7.38 19.64
N ILE A 88 -2.55 7.40 18.38
CA ILE A 88 -3.45 7.06 17.26
C ILE A 88 -3.99 5.63 17.40
N LEU A 89 -3.12 4.65 17.68
CA LEU A 89 -3.52 3.25 17.85
C LEU A 89 -4.47 3.08 19.05
N ALA A 90 -4.24 3.79 20.15
CA ALA A 90 -5.11 3.74 21.32
C ALA A 90 -6.54 4.17 20.98
N HIS A 91 -6.71 5.30 20.27
CA HIS A 91 -8.03 5.75 19.80
C HIS A 91 -8.65 4.77 18.80
N VAL A 92 -7.86 4.27 17.86
CA VAL A 92 -8.34 3.30 16.86
C VAL A 92 -8.88 2.04 17.53
N PHE A 93 -8.15 1.46 18.48
CA PHE A 93 -8.60 0.25 19.18
C PHE A 93 -9.77 0.49 20.17
N ALA A 94 -9.87 1.71 20.73
CA ALA A 94 -10.97 2.06 21.63
C ALA A 94 -12.29 2.38 20.91
N GLU A 95 -12.21 3.02 19.74
CA GLU A 95 -13.37 3.64 19.11
C GLU A 95 -13.85 2.92 17.84
N MET A 96 -12.97 2.13 17.17
CA MET A 96 -13.32 1.44 15.94
C MET A 96 -13.69 -0.02 16.19
N PRO A 97 -14.83 -0.51 15.64
CA PRO A 97 -15.16 -1.93 15.68
C PRO A 97 -14.10 -2.75 14.94
N MET A 98 -13.48 -3.70 15.63
CA MET A 98 -12.47 -4.60 15.09
C MET A 98 -13.10 -5.90 14.62
N VAL A 99 -12.53 -6.48 13.56
CA VAL A 99 -12.88 -7.82 13.06
C VAL A 99 -11.60 -8.65 12.95
N ASP A 100 -11.72 -9.94 13.16
CA ASP A 100 -10.62 -10.88 12.91
C ASP A 100 -10.36 -10.95 11.41
N LYS A 101 -9.10 -10.75 11.00
CA LYS A 101 -8.71 -10.76 9.58
C LYS A 101 -9.00 -12.08 8.90
N SER A 102 -8.99 -13.18 9.63
CA SER A 102 -9.34 -14.50 9.08
C SER A 102 -10.79 -14.59 8.61
N THR A 103 -11.66 -13.71 9.13
CA THR A 103 -13.07 -13.65 8.76
C THR A 103 -13.38 -12.64 7.66
N VAL A 104 -12.40 -11.78 7.31
CA VAL A 104 -12.56 -10.75 6.29
C VAL A 104 -12.25 -11.33 4.92
N GLY A 105 -13.25 -11.40 4.05
CA GLY A 105 -13.04 -11.60 2.61
C GLY A 105 -12.96 -13.05 2.13
N SER A 106 -13.31 -14.07 2.93
CA SER A 106 -13.27 -15.46 2.49
C SER A 106 -14.17 -15.77 1.26
N ASP A 107 -15.24 -15.01 1.07
CA ASP A 107 -16.20 -15.20 -0.03
C ASP A 107 -16.14 -14.10 -1.10
N ASP A 108 -15.30 -13.08 -0.93
CA ASP A 108 -15.19 -11.98 -1.89
C ASP A 108 -14.16 -12.31 -2.98
N LEU A 109 -14.62 -12.42 -4.22
CA LEU A 109 -13.77 -12.65 -5.38
C LEU A 109 -12.67 -11.58 -5.50
N ILE A 110 -12.94 -10.34 -5.12
CA ILE A 110 -11.96 -9.24 -5.18
C ILE A 110 -10.83 -9.52 -4.17
N TYR A 111 -11.19 -9.89 -2.96
CA TYR A 111 -10.22 -10.24 -1.93
C TYR A 111 -9.34 -11.41 -2.36
N ASN A 112 -9.97 -12.52 -2.78
CA ASN A 112 -9.28 -13.73 -3.23
C ASN A 112 -8.34 -13.45 -4.41
N ALA A 113 -8.79 -12.60 -5.35
CA ALA A 113 -8.00 -12.20 -6.51
C ALA A 113 -6.77 -11.39 -6.12
N VAL A 114 -6.92 -10.44 -5.21
CA VAL A 114 -5.82 -9.58 -4.74
C VAL A 114 -4.85 -10.40 -3.90
N GLU A 115 -5.35 -11.25 -3.01
CA GLU A 115 -4.52 -12.16 -2.21
C GLU A 115 -3.72 -13.13 -3.11
N TYR A 116 -4.36 -13.69 -4.14
CA TYR A 116 -3.69 -14.54 -5.12
C TYR A 116 -2.51 -13.82 -5.78
N VAL A 117 -2.72 -12.58 -6.26
CA VAL A 117 -1.64 -11.79 -6.86
C VAL A 117 -0.57 -11.47 -5.83
N ALA A 118 -0.93 -11.08 -4.61
CA ALA A 118 0.01 -10.75 -3.55
C ALA A 118 0.94 -11.94 -3.19
N LYS A 119 0.39 -13.16 -3.18
CA LYS A 119 1.16 -14.38 -2.89
C LYS A 119 2.04 -14.83 -4.07
N ASN A 120 1.58 -14.61 -5.31
CA ASN A 120 2.19 -15.24 -6.50
C ASN A 120 2.84 -14.24 -7.48
N PHE A 121 2.89 -12.93 -7.20
CA PHE A 121 3.36 -11.92 -8.16
C PHE A 121 4.78 -12.13 -8.66
N ARG A 122 5.63 -12.81 -7.87
CA ARG A 122 7.01 -13.12 -8.25
C ARG A 122 7.11 -14.20 -9.31
N GLU A 123 6.10 -15.03 -9.41
CA GLU A 123 6.03 -16.14 -10.35
C GLU A 123 5.39 -15.71 -11.68
N LYS A 124 5.47 -16.61 -12.67
CA LYS A 124 4.74 -16.46 -13.92
C LYS A 124 3.27 -16.77 -13.70
N ILE A 125 2.46 -15.74 -13.46
CA ILE A 125 1.02 -15.86 -13.31
C ILE A 125 0.27 -15.34 -14.55
N SER A 126 -0.82 -16.03 -14.89
CA SER A 126 -1.73 -15.61 -15.95
C SER A 126 -3.16 -15.49 -15.43
N LEU A 127 -3.98 -14.73 -16.15
CA LEU A 127 -5.40 -14.61 -15.82
C LEU A 127 -6.13 -15.95 -15.91
N GLU A 128 -5.71 -16.82 -16.84
CA GLU A 128 -6.24 -18.17 -17.03
C GLU A 128 -5.94 -19.07 -15.83
N LYS A 129 -4.67 -19.09 -15.40
CA LYS A 129 -4.27 -19.88 -14.21
C LYS A 129 -4.99 -19.41 -12.97
N MET A 130 -5.06 -18.10 -12.76
CA MET A 130 -5.75 -17.51 -11.63
C MET A 130 -7.25 -17.84 -11.63
N ALA A 131 -7.90 -17.79 -12.81
CA ALA A 131 -9.31 -18.15 -12.97
C ALA A 131 -9.56 -19.62 -12.59
N TYR A 132 -8.67 -20.51 -13.03
CA TYR A 132 -8.70 -21.93 -12.67
C TYR A 132 -8.56 -22.13 -11.18
N ASP A 133 -7.53 -21.54 -10.55
CA ASP A 133 -7.21 -21.69 -9.13
C ASP A 133 -8.32 -21.11 -8.21
N LEU A 134 -9.01 -20.05 -8.66
CA LEU A 134 -10.13 -19.43 -7.92
C LEU A 134 -11.50 -19.99 -8.30
N CYS A 135 -11.57 -21.02 -9.15
CA CYS A 135 -12.81 -21.65 -9.60
C CYS A 135 -13.82 -20.68 -10.24
N VAL A 136 -13.33 -19.68 -10.99
CA VAL A 136 -14.16 -18.70 -11.69
C VAL A 136 -13.80 -18.62 -13.17
N SER A 137 -14.67 -18.04 -14.00
CA SER A 137 -14.35 -17.86 -15.42
C SER A 137 -13.34 -16.70 -15.61
N ARG A 138 -12.46 -16.84 -16.60
CA ARG A 138 -11.55 -15.76 -17.04
C ARG A 138 -12.30 -14.45 -17.32
N TYR A 139 -13.50 -14.53 -17.90
CA TYR A 139 -14.32 -13.36 -18.19
C TYR A 139 -14.74 -12.62 -16.92
N VAL A 140 -15.16 -13.34 -15.87
CA VAL A 140 -15.51 -12.77 -14.56
C VAL A 140 -14.33 -12.03 -13.96
N LEU A 141 -13.14 -12.64 -13.91
CA LEU A 141 -11.93 -11.98 -13.41
C LEU A 141 -11.54 -10.76 -14.25
N SER A 142 -11.54 -10.88 -15.57
CA SER A 142 -11.20 -9.76 -16.46
C SER A 142 -12.12 -8.56 -16.22
N ARG A 143 -13.41 -8.81 -16.10
CA ARG A 143 -14.43 -7.79 -15.83
C ARG A 143 -14.27 -7.19 -14.42
N MET A 144 -13.96 -8.02 -13.43
CA MET A 144 -13.69 -7.58 -12.07
C MET A 144 -12.48 -6.63 -12.04
N PHE A 145 -11.34 -6.99 -12.65
CA PHE A 145 -10.17 -6.11 -12.73
C PHE A 145 -10.50 -4.78 -13.44
N ALA A 146 -11.21 -4.83 -14.57
CA ALA A 146 -11.59 -3.63 -15.29
C ALA A 146 -12.54 -2.73 -14.48
N LYS A 147 -13.52 -3.31 -13.78
CA LYS A 147 -14.53 -2.57 -13.02
C LYS A 147 -13.98 -2.03 -11.69
N THR A 148 -13.22 -2.85 -10.96
CA THR A 148 -12.76 -2.51 -9.61
C THR A 148 -11.45 -1.72 -9.62
N PHE A 149 -10.48 -2.15 -10.44
CA PHE A 149 -9.15 -1.53 -10.48
C PHE A 149 -8.92 -0.63 -11.70
N HIS A 150 -9.90 -0.50 -12.59
CA HIS A 150 -9.83 0.29 -13.83
C HIS A 150 -8.58 0.00 -14.68
N CYS A 151 -8.12 -1.25 -14.62
CA CYS A 151 -6.99 -1.74 -15.41
C CYS A 151 -7.16 -3.23 -15.72
N ASN A 152 -6.37 -3.72 -16.67
CA ASN A 152 -6.32 -5.16 -16.93
C ASN A 152 -5.41 -5.87 -15.92
N PHE A 153 -5.55 -7.21 -15.85
CA PHE A 153 -4.76 -8.07 -14.95
C PHE A 153 -3.25 -7.83 -15.05
N SER A 154 -2.70 -7.78 -16.26
CA SER A 154 -1.26 -7.58 -16.46
C SER A 154 -0.77 -6.23 -15.90
N LYS A 155 -1.56 -5.17 -16.06
CA LYS A 155 -1.24 -3.85 -15.52
C LYS A 155 -1.32 -3.87 -13.98
N TYR A 156 -2.29 -4.57 -13.42
CA TYR A 156 -2.42 -4.76 -11.97
C TYR A 156 -1.20 -5.49 -11.38
N VAL A 157 -0.85 -6.66 -11.93
CA VAL A 157 0.32 -7.45 -11.50
C VAL A 157 1.61 -6.65 -11.62
N ASN A 158 1.80 -5.95 -12.74
CA ASN A 158 2.96 -5.08 -12.91
C ASN A 158 3.00 -3.95 -11.87
N GLY A 159 1.85 -3.42 -11.46
CA GLY A 159 1.76 -2.44 -10.38
C GLY A 159 2.27 -2.99 -9.04
N VAL A 160 1.85 -4.21 -8.68
CA VAL A 160 2.31 -4.90 -7.47
C VAL A 160 3.83 -5.15 -7.52
N ARG A 161 4.32 -5.68 -8.64
CA ARG A 161 5.76 -5.90 -8.88
C ARG A 161 6.58 -4.63 -8.75
N LEU A 162 6.08 -3.51 -9.29
CA LEU A 162 6.75 -2.22 -9.20
C LEU A 162 6.80 -1.67 -7.77
N ASN A 163 5.74 -1.85 -7.00
CA ASN A 163 5.75 -1.43 -5.59
C ASN A 163 6.85 -2.17 -4.81
N TYR A 164 6.97 -3.49 -5.02
CA TYR A 164 8.04 -4.28 -4.43
C TYR A 164 9.42 -3.84 -4.92
N ALA A 165 9.58 -3.59 -6.24
CA ALA A 165 10.82 -3.11 -6.82
C ALA A 165 11.27 -1.77 -6.22
N VAL A 166 10.34 -0.85 -5.96
CA VAL A 166 10.62 0.44 -5.30
C VAL A 166 11.16 0.22 -3.90
N THR A 167 10.51 -0.64 -3.10
CA THR A 167 10.99 -0.98 -1.76
C THR A 167 12.41 -1.57 -1.80
N ALA A 168 12.68 -2.48 -2.75
CA ALA A 168 14.02 -3.06 -2.93
C ALA A 168 15.04 -2.01 -3.38
N LEU A 169 14.69 -1.11 -4.31
CA LEU A 169 15.56 -0.02 -4.77
C LEU A 169 15.93 0.95 -3.64
N GLU A 170 15.05 1.14 -2.68
CA GLU A 170 15.23 2.05 -1.54
C GLU A 170 16.03 1.43 -0.39
N ASN A 171 15.89 0.13 -0.17
CA ASN A 171 16.38 -0.54 1.03
C ASN A 171 17.53 -1.53 0.79
N THR A 172 17.89 -1.84 -0.47
CA THR A 172 18.96 -2.78 -0.78
C THR A 172 19.97 -2.18 -1.76
N MET A 173 21.15 -2.80 -1.81
CA MET A 173 22.21 -2.49 -2.79
C MET A 173 22.19 -3.48 -3.98
N ASP A 174 21.18 -4.32 -4.09
CA ASP A 174 21.05 -5.31 -5.14
C ASP A 174 21.10 -4.69 -6.54
N SER A 175 21.63 -5.42 -7.51
CA SER A 175 21.66 -4.94 -8.88
C SER A 175 20.24 -4.72 -9.42
N ILE A 176 20.09 -3.77 -10.35
CA ILE A 176 18.80 -3.52 -11.00
C ILE A 176 18.27 -4.80 -11.68
N THR A 177 19.17 -5.64 -12.18
CA THR A 177 18.83 -6.92 -12.80
C THR A 177 18.27 -7.92 -11.77
N ASN A 178 18.92 -8.04 -10.61
CA ASN A 178 18.43 -8.93 -9.54
C ASN A 178 17.06 -8.47 -9.04
N ILE A 179 16.89 -7.18 -8.76
CA ILE A 179 15.58 -6.62 -8.35
C ILE A 179 14.50 -6.90 -9.40
N CYS A 180 14.82 -6.74 -10.69
CA CYS A 180 13.89 -7.05 -11.78
C CYS A 180 13.41 -8.51 -11.72
N LEU A 181 14.32 -9.46 -11.56
CA LEU A 181 14.01 -10.89 -11.49
C LEU A 181 13.26 -11.25 -10.22
N ASP A 182 13.71 -10.77 -9.07
CA ASP A 182 13.10 -11.01 -7.76
C ASP A 182 11.68 -10.44 -7.64
N CYS A 183 11.38 -9.40 -8.42
CA CYS A 183 10.02 -8.86 -8.54
C CYS A 183 9.15 -9.62 -9.55
N GLY A 184 9.67 -10.68 -10.20
CA GLY A 184 8.92 -11.51 -11.13
C GLY A 184 8.77 -10.96 -12.55
N PHE A 185 9.59 -9.97 -12.96
CA PHE A 185 9.62 -9.57 -14.37
C PHE A 185 10.46 -10.54 -15.20
N GLU A 186 9.91 -11.00 -16.30
CA GLU A 186 10.59 -11.95 -17.22
C GLU A 186 11.77 -11.31 -17.98
N SER A 187 11.80 -9.97 -18.09
CA SER A 187 12.91 -9.27 -18.74
C SER A 187 13.11 -7.86 -18.20
N GLN A 188 14.38 -7.46 -18.14
CA GLN A 188 14.76 -6.11 -17.73
C GLN A 188 14.21 -5.02 -18.69
N ARG A 189 14.01 -5.36 -19.96
CA ARG A 189 13.38 -4.46 -20.93
C ARG A 189 11.94 -4.11 -20.53
N THR A 190 11.15 -5.13 -20.19
CA THR A 190 9.76 -4.95 -19.73
C THR A 190 9.73 -4.18 -18.42
N PHE A 191 10.57 -4.56 -17.46
CA PHE A 191 10.71 -3.86 -16.18
C PHE A 191 11.00 -2.37 -16.36
N ASN A 192 12.06 -2.02 -17.11
CA ASN A 192 12.45 -0.64 -17.34
C ASN A 192 11.33 0.18 -18.02
N ARG A 193 10.66 -0.40 -19.02
CA ARG A 193 9.54 0.24 -19.71
C ARG A 193 8.40 0.54 -18.74
N VAL A 194 7.93 -0.48 -18.00
CA VAL A 194 6.79 -0.33 -17.07
C VAL A 194 7.14 0.60 -15.91
N PHE A 195 8.37 0.55 -15.43
CA PHE A 195 8.87 1.44 -14.37
C PHE A 195 8.90 2.90 -14.86
N LYS A 196 9.46 3.15 -16.06
CA LYS A 196 9.50 4.49 -16.64
C LYS A 196 8.11 5.05 -16.97
N ASP A 197 7.19 4.20 -17.43
CA ASP A 197 5.80 4.60 -17.67
C ASP A 197 5.12 5.11 -16.38
N ARG A 198 5.39 4.47 -15.24
CA ARG A 198 4.78 4.83 -13.95
C ARG A 198 5.47 5.98 -13.25
N TYR A 199 6.81 5.94 -13.17
CA TYR A 199 7.58 6.89 -12.36
C TYR A 199 8.26 8.00 -13.17
N LYS A 200 8.16 7.97 -14.53
CA LYS A 200 8.73 8.93 -15.48
C LYS A 200 10.25 9.01 -15.48
N ILE A 201 10.92 8.15 -14.72
CA ILE A 201 12.38 8.01 -14.65
C ILE A 201 12.75 6.52 -14.67
N THR A 202 14.02 6.21 -14.93
CA THR A 202 14.51 4.83 -14.91
C THR A 202 14.72 4.33 -13.47
N PRO A 203 14.74 3.00 -13.21
CA PRO A 203 15.07 2.45 -11.90
C PRO A 203 16.41 2.94 -11.34
N ARG A 204 17.42 3.10 -12.23
CA ARG A 204 18.75 3.60 -11.86
C ARG A 204 18.72 5.05 -11.39
N GLU A 205 17.99 5.91 -12.11
CA GLU A 205 17.78 7.30 -11.73
C GLU A 205 16.97 7.42 -10.44
N TYR A 206 15.97 6.55 -10.26
CA TYR A 206 15.16 6.49 -9.05
C TYR A 206 16.05 6.20 -7.83
N ARG A 207 16.88 5.15 -7.88
CA ARG A 207 17.82 4.80 -6.80
C ARG A 207 18.78 5.95 -6.48
N LYS A 208 19.35 6.60 -7.53
CA LYS A 208 20.30 7.71 -7.35
C LYS A 208 19.65 8.91 -6.63
N ARG A 209 18.40 9.23 -6.94
CA ARG A 209 17.67 10.34 -6.29
C ARG A 209 17.37 10.06 -4.83
N ARG A 210 17.06 8.82 -4.48
CA ARG A 210 16.70 8.42 -3.10
C ARG A 210 17.89 8.15 -2.19
N GLY A 211 19.06 7.80 -2.74
CA GLY A 211 20.31 7.68 -1.96
C GLY A 211 20.77 8.98 -1.29
N LEU A 212 20.08 10.08 -1.55
CA LEU A 212 20.29 11.40 -0.92
C LEU A 212 19.29 11.72 0.21
N ILE A 213 18.32 10.83 0.50
CA ILE A 213 17.31 11.07 1.53
C ILE A 213 17.43 9.97 2.59
N ASN A 214 17.97 10.34 3.75
CA ASN A 214 18.13 9.47 4.90
C ASN A 214 16.79 8.89 5.40
N LYS A 215 16.84 7.65 5.90
CA LYS A 215 15.75 6.88 6.48
C LYS A 215 15.09 7.62 7.64
N SER A 216 13.96 8.24 7.38
CA SER A 216 13.02 8.68 8.43
C SER A 216 11.69 8.97 7.74
N VAL A 217 10.60 8.57 8.35
CA VAL A 217 9.19 8.82 7.99
C VAL A 217 8.98 9.44 6.59
N VAL A 218 8.58 8.62 5.62
CA VAL A 218 8.32 9.12 4.26
C VAL A 218 6.93 9.75 4.22
N VAL A 219 6.88 11.07 4.34
CA VAL A 219 5.70 11.85 3.97
C VAL A 219 5.73 12.05 2.45
N ASN A 220 4.91 11.31 1.72
CA ASN A 220 4.76 11.52 0.29
C ASN A 220 3.58 12.46 0.02
N ASP A 221 3.88 13.73 -0.20
CA ASP A 221 2.95 14.68 -0.83
C ASP A 221 2.91 14.36 -2.34
N ARG A 222 1.97 13.53 -2.76
CA ARG A 222 1.72 13.30 -4.19
C ARG A 222 0.54 14.15 -4.63
N GLY A 223 0.84 15.40 -4.97
CA GLY A 223 0.04 16.15 -5.91
C GLY A 223 0.01 15.37 -7.24
N GLY A 224 -1.14 14.81 -7.58
CA GLY A 224 -1.33 14.14 -8.85
C GLY A 224 -1.24 15.14 -10.00
N LYS A 225 -0.10 15.23 -10.65
CA LYS A 225 -0.03 15.81 -12.00
C LYS A 225 -0.24 14.67 -13.00
N ARG A 226 -1.19 14.91 -13.90
CA ARG A 226 -1.69 14.23 -15.09
C ARG A 226 -0.84 13.09 -15.67
#